data_5fdb2d1085c20cd5f6f8a4569cfb3210
#
_entry.id   5fdb2d1085c20cd5f6f8a4569cfb3210
#
_cell.length_a   1.000
_cell.length_b   1.000
_cell.length_c   1.000
_cell.angle_alpha   90.00
_cell.angle_beta   90.00
_cell.angle_gamma   90.00
#
_symmetry.space_group_name_H-M   'P 1'
#
loop_
_entity.id
_entity.type
_entity.pdbx_description
1 polymer ?
#
loop_
_entity_poly.entity_id
_entity_poly.type
_entity_poly.pdbx_seq_one_letter_code
_entity_poly.pdbx_strand_id
1 'polypeptide(L)' 'MVDKAAANKAKNAGNIAFKAKDFDTAITSYNTAIELDPEEVHKTS' A
#
# COMPACT_ATOMS: atom_id res chain seq x y z
N MET A 1 3.18 -15.80 3.74
CA MET A 1 4.31 -15.49 2.88
C MET A 1 4.28 -14.05 2.43
N VAL A 2 5.42 -13.39 2.42
CA VAL A 2 5.52 -12.00 1.98
C VAL A 2 5.52 -11.93 0.45
N ASP A 3 4.71 -11.04 -0.11
CA ASP A 3 4.67 -10.81 -1.55
C ASP A 3 5.04 -9.36 -1.82
N LYS A 4 6.32 -9.12 -2.00
CA LYS A 4 6.82 -7.75 -2.18
C LYS A 4 6.31 -7.09 -3.44
N ALA A 5 6.13 -7.86 -4.50
CA ALA A 5 5.64 -7.31 -5.76
C ALA A 5 4.19 -6.83 -5.60
N ALA A 6 3.36 -7.67 -4.98
CA ALA A 6 1.97 -7.31 -4.75
C ALA A 6 1.86 -6.16 -3.75
N ALA A 7 2.69 -6.17 -2.72
CA ALA A 7 2.70 -5.08 -1.73
C ALA A 7 3.07 -3.76 -2.37
N ASN A 8 4.09 -3.77 -3.22
CA ASN A 8 4.52 -2.57 -3.92
C ASN A 8 3.42 -2.04 -4.84
N LYS A 9 2.74 -2.95 -5.51
CA LYS A 9 1.62 -2.58 -6.39
C LYS A 9 0.49 -1.93 -5.60
N ALA A 10 0.15 -2.51 -4.46
CA ALA A 10 -0.90 -1.97 -3.59
C ALA A 10 -0.50 -0.59 -3.06
N LYS A 11 0.76 -0.43 -2.68
CA LYS A 11 1.25 0.86 -2.20
C LYS A 11 1.15 1.91 -3.28
N ASN A 12 1.55 1.57 -4.51
CA ASN A 12 1.45 2.50 -5.63
C ASN A 12 0.01 2.88 -5.91
N ALA A 13 -0.90 1.91 -5.85
CA ALA A 13 -2.32 2.18 -6.03
C ALA A 13 -2.82 3.15 -4.96
N GLY A 14 -2.37 2.98 -3.74
CA GLY A 14 -2.73 3.88 -2.65
C GLY A 14 -2.24 5.29 -2.90
N ASN A 15 -1.01 5.43 -3.39
CA ASN A 15 -0.46 6.74 -3.71
C ASN A 15 -1.26 7.43 -4.82
N ILE A 16 -1.64 6.69 -5.84
CA ILE A 16 -2.43 7.23 -6.95
C ILE A 16 -3.80 7.68 -6.44
N ALA A 17 -4.43 6.85 -5.63
CA ALA A 17 -5.73 7.17 -5.06
C ALA A 17 -5.63 8.42 -4.17
N PHE A 18 -4.57 8.52 -3.40
CA PHE A 18 -4.35 9.68 -2.53
C PHE A 18 -4.24 10.96 -3.35
N LYS A 19 -3.49 10.91 -4.44
CA LYS A 19 -3.34 12.07 -5.33
C LYS A 19 -4.66 12.47 -5.97
N ALA A 20 -5.52 11.49 -6.23
CA ALA A 20 -6.84 11.74 -6.77
C ALA A 20 -7.85 12.14 -5.69
N LYS A 21 -7.41 12.22 -4.43
CA LYS A 21 -8.23 12.53 -3.28
C LYS A 21 -9.29 11.45 -3.01
N ASP A 22 -9.02 10.24 -3.49
CA ASP A 22 -9.85 9.08 -3.24
C ASP A 22 -9.32 8.37 -1.99
N PHE A 23 -9.59 8.98 -0.83
CA PHE A 23 -8.97 8.55 0.42
C PHE A 23 -9.42 7.16 0.87
N ASP A 24 -10.66 6.81 0.60
CA ASP A 24 -11.15 5.48 0.95
C ASP A 24 -10.37 4.39 0.22
N THR A 25 -10.17 4.58 -1.08
CA THR A 25 -9.39 3.64 -1.88
C THR A 25 -7.93 3.63 -1.43
N ALA A 26 -7.39 4.81 -1.12
CA ALA A 26 -6.00 4.90 -0.65
C ALA A 26 -5.81 4.11 0.63
N ILE A 27 -6.72 4.25 1.58
CA ILE A 27 -6.64 3.54 2.85
C ILE A 27 -6.72 2.02 2.61
N THR A 28 -7.65 1.59 1.78
CA THR A 28 -7.81 0.17 1.46
C THR A 28 -6.55 -0.39 0.81
N SER A 29 -5.99 0.35 -0.15
CA SER A 29 -4.78 -0.09 -0.84
C SER A 29 -3.58 -0.17 0.09
N TYR A 30 -3.42 0.82 0.97
CA TYR A 30 -2.34 0.80 1.94
C TYR A 30 -2.49 -0.36 2.92
N ASN A 31 -3.70 -0.63 3.39
CA ASN A 31 -3.95 -1.76 4.27
C ASN A 31 -3.58 -3.07 3.59
N THR A 32 -3.92 -3.21 2.32
CA THR A 32 -3.54 -4.40 1.55
C THR A 32 -2.03 -4.52 1.47
N ALA A 33 -1.34 -3.42 1.22
CA ALA A 33 0.13 -3.43 1.15
C ALA A 33 0.73 -3.88 2.48
N ILE A 34 0.19 -3.41 3.59
CA ILE A 34 0.67 -3.78 4.93
C ILE A 34 0.46 -5.28 5.17
N GLU A 35 -0.66 -5.83 4.75
CA GLU A 35 -0.92 -7.25 4.91
C GLU A 35 0.02 -8.10 4.08
N LEU A 36 0.36 -7.64 2.89
CA LEU A 36 1.24 -8.37 2.00
C LEU A 36 2.70 -8.29 2.42
N ASP A 37 3.13 -7.13 2.92
CA ASP A 37 4.51 -6.94 3.37
C ASP A 37 4.57 -5.90 4.49
N PRO A 38 4.35 -6.32 5.73
CA PRO A 38 4.41 -5.40 6.86
C PRO A 38 5.78 -4.74 7.03
N GLU A 39 6.83 -5.41 6.60
CA GLU A 39 8.19 -4.88 6.74
C GLU A 39 8.43 -3.69 5.84
N GLU A 40 7.76 -3.63 4.70
CA GLU A 40 7.89 -2.52 3.77
C GLU A 40 7.48 -1.21 4.41
N VAL A 41 6.40 -1.24 5.17
CA VAL A 41 5.92 -0.05 5.89
C VAL A 41 6.91 0.36 6.95
N HIS A 42 7.50 -0.60 7.64
CA HIS A 42 8.49 -0.36 8.69
C HIS A 42 9.75 0.30 8.13
N LYS A 43 10.16 -0.10 6.96
CA LYS A 43 11.38 0.42 6.33
C LYS A 43 11.25 1.88 5.94
N THR A 44 10.05 2.33 5.64
CA THR A 44 9.84 3.67 5.12
C THR A 44 9.76 4.74 6.21
N SER A 45 9.66 4.31 7.44
CA SER A 45 9.56 5.27 8.56
C SER A 45 10.93 5.59 9.19
#